data_b7d191988ab8d6f8754fa4c70eb585e4
#
_entry.id   b7d191988ab8d6f8754fa4c70eb585e4
#
_cell.length_a   1.000
_cell.length_b   1.000
_cell.length_c   1.000
_cell.angle_alpha   90.00
_cell.angle_beta   90.00
_cell.angle_gamma   90.00
#
_symmetry.space_group_name_H-M   'P 1'
#
loop_
_entity.id
_entity.type
_entity.pdbx_description
1 polymer ?
#
loop_
_entity_poly.entity_id
_entity_poly.type
_entity_poly.pdbx_seq_one_letter_code
_entity_poly.pdbx_strand_id
1 'polypeptide(L)'
;MNDSAFARFSVLLLVALTMFFAYMFVDVMSPLMSLVEGNLHWNSSVFGTYAASEYILNVCGFLIIAGVILDKLGVRFSGVLSAGLMVLGAAIKFVGISEWFQATAFAGWLDSWWVEMPASAKMASLGFMIFGCGCEMEGTNVSKVLAKWFKGKEMALAMGLEMAIARLGVFAVMWIAPIISKAFGGSVLAPLGFCGALLCIGLLNFVIFGIMDRKFDRQLAEAGISGGEDGSDEEFHLSDLGAIFKSKMFWIVALLCVLYYSAIFPFQRYATNFLEVTLQIEAAEAARLFSCFPILAMVLTPFLGIFLDRVGKGASMLMVGAVIMIACHLSFAFLLPVFPYKWFALLLIVTLGVSFSLVPAALWPSVPKIIDEKILGSAYCLIFWVQNIGLCFVPKIIGALRQSTGGYLVPMIVFSSFGVLAFLLSLVLKAEDRRKGYGLEEPNIKK
;
A
#
# COMPACT_ATOMS: atom_id res chain seq x y z
N MET A 1 -1.58 -5.24 -31.75
CA MET A 1 -2.18 -5.87 -30.55
C MET A 1 -2.95 -4.89 -29.66
N ASN A 2 -2.45 -3.69 -29.41
CA ASN A 2 -3.17 -2.74 -28.58
C ASN A 2 -4.48 -2.19 -29.19
N ASP A 3 -4.75 -2.37 -30.49
CA ASP A 3 -6.04 -2.06 -31.09
C ASP A 3 -7.13 -3.05 -30.71
N SER A 4 -6.76 -4.28 -30.35
CA SER A 4 -7.70 -5.27 -29.81
C SER A 4 -7.99 -4.98 -28.34
N ALA A 5 -9.23 -4.63 -28.02
CA ALA A 5 -9.67 -4.47 -26.63
C ALA A 5 -9.43 -5.75 -25.82
N PHE A 6 -9.67 -6.92 -26.40
CA PHE A 6 -9.42 -8.20 -25.74
C PHE A 6 -7.96 -8.33 -25.30
N ALA A 7 -6.97 -8.01 -26.17
CA ALA A 7 -5.57 -8.10 -25.82
C ALA A 7 -5.17 -7.10 -24.71
N ARG A 8 -5.66 -5.85 -24.79
CA ARG A 8 -5.39 -4.82 -23.76
C ARG A 8 -5.95 -5.24 -22.41
N PHE A 9 -7.21 -5.64 -22.35
CA PHE A 9 -7.83 -6.08 -21.09
C PHE A 9 -7.28 -7.41 -20.57
N SER A 10 -6.77 -8.31 -21.44
CA SER A 10 -6.04 -9.50 -21.00
C SER A 10 -4.72 -9.12 -20.31
N VAL A 11 -3.96 -8.15 -20.85
CA VAL A 11 -2.76 -7.64 -20.19
C VAL A 11 -3.10 -6.97 -18.86
N LEU A 12 -4.12 -6.11 -18.85
CA LEU A 12 -4.61 -5.51 -17.60
C LEU A 12 -4.92 -6.58 -16.55
N LEU A 13 -5.64 -7.63 -16.93
CA LEU A 13 -6.02 -8.69 -15.98
C LEU A 13 -4.79 -9.43 -15.45
N LEU A 14 -3.81 -9.77 -16.30
CA LEU A 14 -2.59 -10.46 -15.89
C LEU A 14 -1.79 -9.65 -14.84
N VAL A 15 -1.57 -8.34 -15.11
CA VAL A 15 -0.79 -7.50 -14.18
C VAL A 15 -1.59 -7.15 -12.93
N ALA A 16 -2.90 -6.88 -13.06
CA ALA A 16 -3.77 -6.57 -11.93
C ALA A 16 -3.96 -7.77 -11.00
N LEU A 17 -4.03 -9.01 -11.52
CA LEU A 17 -4.08 -10.21 -10.69
C LEU A 17 -2.78 -10.41 -9.90
N THR A 18 -1.64 -10.04 -10.46
CA THR A 18 -0.38 -10.11 -9.71
C THR A 18 -0.40 -9.14 -8.54
N MET A 19 -0.89 -7.91 -8.74
CA MET A 19 -1.09 -6.94 -7.65
C MET A 19 -2.14 -7.42 -6.63
N PHE A 20 -3.22 -8.06 -7.08
CA PHE A 20 -4.20 -8.68 -6.19
C PHE A 20 -3.55 -9.71 -5.25
N PHE A 21 -2.72 -10.61 -5.77
CA PHE A 21 -2.00 -11.60 -4.98
C PHE A 21 -0.96 -10.98 -4.07
N ALA A 22 -0.27 -9.93 -4.52
CA ALA A 22 0.67 -9.17 -3.70
C ALA A 22 -0.04 -8.54 -2.49
N TYR A 23 -1.16 -7.86 -2.70
CA TYR A 23 -1.94 -7.24 -1.62
C TYR A 23 -2.57 -8.26 -0.67
N MET A 24 -2.96 -9.45 -1.16
CA MET A 24 -3.34 -10.55 -0.27
C MET A 24 -2.18 -10.95 0.65
N PHE A 25 -0.97 -11.11 0.09
CA PHE A 25 0.20 -11.53 0.86
C PHE A 25 0.68 -10.46 1.85
N VAL A 26 0.57 -9.19 1.47
CA VAL A 26 0.88 -8.04 2.33
C VAL A 26 0.11 -8.13 3.64
N ASP A 27 -1.19 -8.39 3.59
CA ASP A 27 -2.08 -8.33 4.74
C ASP A 27 -2.46 -9.70 5.34
N VAL A 28 -1.88 -10.82 4.86
CA VAL A 28 -2.26 -12.17 5.29
C VAL A 28 -2.14 -12.43 6.79
N MET A 29 -1.17 -11.77 7.45
CA MET A 29 -0.95 -11.93 8.89
C MET A 29 -1.86 -11.02 9.74
N SER A 30 -2.41 -9.96 9.17
CA SER A 30 -3.24 -8.97 9.88
C SER A 30 -4.50 -9.59 10.54
N PRO A 31 -5.30 -10.42 9.84
CA PRO A 31 -6.46 -11.09 10.45
C PRO A 31 -6.09 -12.26 11.36
N LEU A 32 -4.81 -12.63 11.44
CA LEU A 32 -4.31 -13.76 12.23
C LEU A 32 -3.46 -13.31 13.43
N MET A 33 -3.46 -12.03 13.76
CA MET A 33 -2.53 -11.48 14.76
C MET A 33 -2.62 -12.19 16.10
N SER A 34 -3.81 -12.52 16.59
CA SER A 34 -3.98 -13.27 17.86
C SER A 34 -3.39 -14.69 17.79
N LEU A 35 -3.47 -15.36 16.63
CA LEU A 35 -2.81 -16.65 16.41
C LEU A 35 -1.29 -16.50 16.30
N VAL A 36 -0.82 -15.42 15.73
CA VAL A 36 0.62 -15.09 15.67
C VAL A 36 1.16 -14.84 17.08
N GLU A 37 0.43 -14.10 17.91
CA GLU A 37 0.78 -13.89 19.32
C GLU A 37 0.78 -15.22 20.11
N GLY A 38 -0.22 -16.08 19.92
CA GLY A 38 -0.36 -17.35 20.62
C GLY A 38 0.61 -18.44 20.14
N ASN A 39 0.71 -18.66 18.83
CA ASN A 39 1.44 -19.80 18.26
C ASN A 39 2.94 -19.50 17.99
N LEU A 40 3.27 -18.26 17.61
CA LEU A 40 4.63 -17.86 17.29
C LEU A 40 5.29 -17.05 18.41
N HIS A 41 4.55 -16.74 19.46
CA HIS A 41 4.99 -15.92 20.60
C HIS A 41 5.51 -14.53 20.19
N TRP A 42 4.95 -13.98 19.08
CA TRP A 42 5.27 -12.63 18.66
C TRP A 42 4.37 -11.66 19.41
N ASN A 43 4.93 -10.92 20.34
CA ASN A 43 4.20 -9.83 20.97
C ASN A 43 3.94 -8.68 19.97
N SER A 44 3.16 -7.71 20.38
CA SER A 44 2.77 -6.58 19.50
C SER A 44 3.96 -5.75 18.99
N SER A 45 5.04 -5.63 19.77
CA SER A 45 6.26 -4.93 19.38
C SER A 45 7.00 -5.69 18.27
N VAL A 46 7.11 -7.02 18.41
CA VAL A 46 7.67 -7.92 17.37
C VAL A 46 6.85 -7.86 16.10
N PHE A 47 5.50 -7.93 16.22
CA PHE A 47 4.61 -7.83 15.08
C PHE A 47 4.75 -6.47 14.37
N GLY A 48 4.86 -5.37 15.11
CA GLY A 48 5.09 -4.05 14.55
C GLY A 48 6.44 -3.91 13.83
N THR A 49 7.50 -4.51 14.39
CA THR A 49 8.83 -4.55 13.75
C THR A 49 8.81 -5.38 12.48
N TYR A 50 8.12 -6.53 12.50
CA TYR A 50 7.87 -7.35 11.32
C TYR A 50 7.08 -6.54 10.26
N ALA A 51 5.98 -5.88 10.61
CA ALA A 51 5.19 -5.08 9.67
C ALA A 51 5.99 -3.90 9.07
N ALA A 52 6.85 -3.28 9.86
CA ALA A 52 7.76 -2.22 9.41
C ALA A 52 8.79 -2.71 8.39
N SER A 53 9.19 -3.99 8.49
CA SER A 53 10.26 -4.55 7.66
C SER A 53 9.97 -4.52 6.16
N GLU A 54 8.71 -4.56 5.75
CA GLU A 54 8.28 -4.43 4.35
C GLU A 54 8.89 -3.21 3.65
N TYR A 55 9.07 -2.11 4.39
CA TYR A 55 9.49 -0.82 3.84
C TYR A 55 10.97 -0.48 4.06
N ILE A 56 11.70 -1.23 4.88
CA ILE A 56 13.08 -0.88 5.28
C ILE A 56 14.00 -0.70 4.07
N LEU A 57 14.05 -1.67 3.15
CA LEU A 57 14.94 -1.59 1.99
C LEU A 57 14.51 -0.49 1.01
N ASN A 58 13.22 -0.23 0.90
CA ASN A 58 12.69 0.86 0.08
C ASN A 58 13.13 2.22 0.63
N VAL A 59 13.09 2.40 1.95
CA VAL A 59 13.62 3.59 2.64
C VAL A 59 15.13 3.71 2.47
N CYS A 60 15.85 2.58 2.48
CA CYS A 60 17.30 2.55 2.25
C CYS A 60 17.71 2.82 0.79
N GLY A 61 16.76 3.08 -0.12
CA GLY A 61 17.03 3.52 -1.49
C GLY A 61 16.72 2.47 -2.58
N PHE A 62 16.20 1.29 -2.23
CA PHE A 62 15.84 0.28 -3.24
C PHE A 62 14.79 0.81 -4.25
N LEU A 63 13.87 1.66 -3.81
CA LEU A 63 12.87 2.26 -4.69
C LEU A 63 13.50 3.06 -5.85
N ILE A 64 14.61 3.74 -5.59
CA ILE A 64 15.38 4.48 -6.62
C ILE A 64 16.05 3.48 -7.57
N ILE A 65 16.65 2.42 -7.03
CA ILE A 65 17.27 1.36 -7.83
C ILE A 65 16.22 0.68 -8.72
N ALA A 66 15.04 0.42 -8.19
CA ALA A 66 13.92 -0.18 -8.93
C ALA A 66 13.49 0.69 -10.13
N GLY A 67 13.40 2.02 -9.95
CA GLY A 67 13.15 2.95 -11.03
C GLY A 67 14.21 2.88 -12.13
N VAL A 68 15.49 2.91 -11.77
CA VAL A 68 16.61 2.78 -12.72
C VAL A 68 16.57 1.44 -13.46
N ILE A 69 16.24 0.35 -12.78
CA ILE A 69 16.08 -0.98 -13.40
C ILE A 69 14.93 -0.95 -14.41
N LEU A 70 13.80 -0.38 -14.04
CA LEU A 70 12.63 -0.27 -14.90
C LEU A 70 12.92 0.54 -16.16
N ASP A 71 13.64 1.64 -16.04
CA ASP A 71 13.98 2.52 -17.17
C ASP A 71 15.01 1.88 -18.11
N LYS A 72 16.04 1.23 -17.57
CA LYS A 72 17.12 0.63 -18.38
C LYS A 72 16.79 -0.74 -18.95
N LEU A 73 16.06 -1.58 -18.21
CA LEU A 73 15.80 -2.98 -18.58
C LEU A 73 14.35 -3.22 -19.05
N GLY A 74 13.50 -2.20 -18.92
CA GLY A 74 12.13 -2.20 -19.41
C GLY A 74 11.16 -3.05 -18.59
N VAL A 75 9.87 -2.92 -18.92
CA VAL A 75 8.76 -3.50 -18.14
C VAL A 75 8.74 -5.03 -18.06
N ARG A 76 9.30 -5.72 -19.06
CA ARG A 76 9.34 -7.19 -19.09
C ARG A 76 10.28 -7.77 -18.06
N PHE A 77 11.52 -7.26 -18.04
CA PHE A 77 12.52 -7.71 -17.08
C PHE A 77 12.12 -7.31 -15.67
N SER A 78 11.72 -6.06 -15.49
CA SER A 78 11.33 -5.51 -14.19
C SER A 78 10.14 -6.25 -13.59
N GLY A 79 9.14 -6.61 -14.40
CA GLY A 79 7.98 -7.35 -13.93
C GLY A 79 8.29 -8.79 -13.50
N VAL A 80 9.14 -9.50 -14.22
CA VAL A 80 9.59 -10.84 -13.80
C VAL A 80 10.48 -10.76 -12.57
N LEU A 81 11.35 -9.75 -12.48
CA LEU A 81 12.22 -9.54 -11.32
C LEU A 81 11.38 -9.19 -10.06
N SER A 82 10.44 -8.26 -10.17
CA SER A 82 9.59 -7.85 -9.05
C SER A 82 8.73 -9.01 -8.54
N ALA A 83 8.06 -9.73 -9.44
CA ALA A 83 7.29 -10.92 -9.08
C ALA A 83 8.18 -12.03 -8.50
N GLY A 84 9.40 -12.21 -9.02
CA GLY A 84 10.40 -13.14 -8.48
C GLY A 84 10.85 -12.77 -7.07
N LEU A 85 11.10 -11.49 -6.78
CA LEU A 85 11.42 -11.00 -5.44
C LEU A 85 10.26 -11.24 -4.47
N MET A 86 9.02 -11.03 -4.91
CA MET A 86 7.84 -11.31 -4.08
C MET A 86 7.74 -12.80 -3.73
N VAL A 87 7.93 -13.69 -4.70
CA VAL A 87 7.93 -15.16 -4.47
C VAL A 87 9.07 -15.57 -3.55
N LEU A 88 10.29 -15.07 -3.78
CA LEU A 88 11.44 -15.34 -2.92
C LEU A 88 11.21 -14.88 -1.48
N GLY A 89 10.73 -13.65 -1.30
CA GLY A 89 10.40 -13.11 0.00
C GLY A 89 9.32 -13.92 0.73
N ALA A 90 8.28 -14.33 -0.01
CA ALA A 90 7.23 -15.19 0.52
C ALA A 90 7.77 -16.57 0.95
N ALA A 91 8.64 -17.17 0.16
CA ALA A 91 9.27 -18.45 0.50
C ALA A 91 10.14 -18.35 1.76
N ILE A 92 10.97 -17.31 1.88
CA ILE A 92 11.79 -17.08 3.09
C ILE A 92 10.91 -16.88 4.31
N LYS A 93 9.83 -16.09 4.21
CA LYS A 93 8.87 -15.86 5.29
C LYS A 93 8.18 -17.17 5.69
N PHE A 94 7.73 -17.95 4.72
CA PHE A 94 7.10 -19.26 4.96
C PHE A 94 8.04 -20.22 5.69
N VAL A 95 9.27 -20.35 5.20
CA VAL A 95 10.31 -21.19 5.84
C VAL A 95 10.58 -20.69 7.26
N GLY A 96 10.76 -19.39 7.46
CA GLY A 96 11.09 -18.81 8.77
C GLY A 96 10.04 -19.07 9.86
N ILE A 97 8.76 -19.17 9.48
CA ILE A 97 7.66 -19.46 10.42
C ILE A 97 7.47 -20.98 10.62
N SER A 98 8.00 -21.82 9.73
CA SER A 98 7.81 -23.27 9.78
C SER A 98 8.47 -23.91 11.02
N GLU A 99 7.85 -24.94 11.55
CA GLU A 99 8.40 -25.75 12.65
C GLU A 99 9.74 -26.37 12.27
N TRP A 100 9.89 -26.76 11.02
CA TRP A 100 11.16 -27.30 10.49
C TRP A 100 12.32 -26.31 10.69
N PHE A 101 12.14 -25.05 10.35
CA PHE A 101 13.17 -24.03 10.55
C PHE A 101 13.48 -23.81 12.03
N GLN A 102 12.44 -23.73 12.86
CA GLN A 102 12.59 -23.49 14.31
C GLN A 102 13.35 -24.61 15.02
N ALA A 103 13.31 -25.83 14.49
CA ALA A 103 14.06 -26.98 15.00
C ALA A 103 15.55 -26.98 14.57
N THR A 104 16.00 -26.04 13.73
CA THR A 104 17.38 -26.02 13.24
C THR A 104 18.33 -25.35 14.22
N ALA A 105 19.61 -25.77 14.21
CA ALA A 105 20.68 -25.11 14.96
C ALA A 105 20.87 -23.64 14.51
N PHE A 106 20.56 -23.34 13.26
CA PHE A 106 20.63 -21.97 12.73
C PHE A 106 19.57 -21.05 13.36
N ALA A 107 18.37 -21.55 13.61
CA ALA A 107 17.35 -20.77 14.33
C ALA A 107 17.79 -20.48 15.77
N GLY A 108 18.38 -21.47 16.48
CA GLY A 108 18.94 -21.27 17.81
C GLY A 108 20.08 -20.24 17.85
N TRP A 109 20.95 -20.26 16.83
CA TRP A 109 21.98 -19.23 16.66
C TRP A 109 21.39 -17.85 16.38
N LEU A 110 20.38 -17.77 15.53
CA LEU A 110 19.69 -16.52 15.20
C LEU A 110 18.94 -15.94 16.42
N ASP A 111 18.41 -16.77 17.30
CA ASP A 111 17.79 -16.34 18.56
C ASP A 111 18.78 -15.69 19.51
N SER A 112 20.05 -16.12 19.50
CA SER A 112 21.11 -15.52 20.34
C SER A 112 21.49 -14.10 19.91
N TRP A 113 21.09 -13.70 18.72
CA TRP A 113 21.30 -12.35 18.21
C TRP A 113 20.12 -11.47 18.58
N TRP A 114 20.37 -10.18 18.91
CA TRP A 114 19.35 -9.14 19.01
C TRP A 114 18.08 -9.65 19.70
N VAL A 115 18.17 -9.73 20.96
CA VAL A 115 17.41 -10.56 21.90
C VAL A 115 15.89 -10.38 21.89
N GLU A 116 15.37 -9.28 21.36
CA GLU A 116 13.94 -8.94 21.50
C GLU A 116 13.02 -9.56 20.42
N MET A 117 13.58 -10.23 19.41
CA MET A 117 12.81 -10.87 18.35
C MET A 117 13.18 -12.36 18.23
N PRO A 118 12.19 -13.27 18.19
CA PRO A 118 12.45 -14.68 17.94
C PRO A 118 12.99 -14.91 16.51
N ALA A 119 13.73 -16.00 16.30
CA ALA A 119 14.32 -16.36 15.00
C ALA A 119 13.27 -16.41 13.88
N SER A 120 12.07 -16.93 14.19
CA SER A 120 10.94 -16.95 13.25
C SER A 120 10.55 -15.55 12.78
N ALA A 121 10.52 -14.55 13.67
CA ALA A 121 10.20 -13.19 13.32
C ALA A 121 11.33 -12.50 12.52
N LYS A 122 12.61 -12.79 12.84
CA LYS A 122 13.76 -12.28 12.10
C LYS A 122 13.75 -12.78 10.65
N MET A 123 13.55 -14.09 10.45
CA MET A 123 13.46 -14.67 9.11
C MET A 123 12.22 -14.20 8.35
N ALA A 124 11.07 -14.11 9.02
CA ALA A 124 9.86 -13.57 8.41
C ALA A 124 10.04 -12.10 8.00
N SER A 125 10.74 -11.29 8.81
CA SER A 125 11.06 -9.90 8.49
C SER A 125 12.01 -9.79 7.31
N LEU A 126 13.03 -10.64 7.22
CA LEU A 126 13.92 -10.72 6.06
C LEU A 126 13.13 -11.04 4.77
N GLY A 127 12.27 -12.06 4.84
CA GLY A 127 11.40 -12.41 3.71
C GLY A 127 10.47 -11.26 3.34
N PHE A 128 9.92 -10.55 4.33
CA PHE A 128 9.00 -9.45 4.09
C PHE A 128 9.70 -8.20 3.54
N MET A 129 10.96 -7.94 3.91
CA MET A 129 11.80 -6.91 3.29
C MET A 129 12.01 -7.17 1.78
N ILE A 130 12.36 -8.40 1.42
CA ILE A 130 12.59 -8.79 0.01
C ILE A 130 11.27 -8.74 -0.77
N PHE A 131 10.19 -9.22 -0.17
CA PHE A 131 8.85 -9.11 -0.74
C PHE A 131 8.46 -7.66 -0.98
N GLY A 132 8.67 -6.77 -0.01
CA GLY A 132 8.36 -5.35 -0.09
C GLY A 132 9.10 -4.63 -1.23
N CYS A 133 10.36 -5.00 -1.48
CA CYS A 133 11.11 -4.53 -2.65
C CYS A 133 10.39 -4.92 -3.96
N GLY A 134 9.98 -6.18 -4.07
CA GLY A 134 9.23 -6.67 -5.23
C GLY A 134 7.90 -5.96 -5.38
N CYS A 135 7.15 -5.79 -4.29
CA CYS A 135 5.81 -5.19 -4.29
C CYS A 135 5.83 -3.72 -4.75
N GLU A 136 6.74 -2.91 -4.22
CA GLU A 136 6.87 -1.49 -4.61
C GLU A 136 7.39 -1.33 -6.05
N MET A 137 8.35 -2.17 -6.47
CA MET A 137 8.83 -2.21 -7.84
C MET A 137 7.71 -2.61 -8.80
N GLU A 138 6.86 -3.55 -8.40
CA GLU A 138 5.72 -4.01 -9.17
C GLU A 138 4.70 -2.91 -9.43
N GLY A 139 4.34 -2.13 -8.41
CA GLY A 139 3.41 -1.01 -8.54
C GLY A 139 3.82 0.00 -9.60
N THR A 140 5.11 0.36 -9.62
CA THR A 140 5.66 1.26 -10.65
C THR A 140 5.69 0.62 -12.03
N ASN A 141 6.05 -0.67 -12.10
CA ASN A 141 6.10 -1.42 -13.35
C ASN A 141 4.72 -1.57 -13.98
N VAL A 142 3.69 -1.92 -13.21
CA VAL A 142 2.31 -2.07 -13.68
C VAL A 142 1.78 -0.76 -14.25
N SER A 143 2.05 0.36 -13.59
CA SER A 143 1.68 1.69 -14.10
C SER A 143 2.30 1.96 -15.48
N LYS A 144 3.58 1.62 -15.68
CA LYS A 144 4.28 1.79 -16.97
C LYS A 144 3.75 0.82 -18.03
N VAL A 145 3.41 -0.41 -17.67
CA VAL A 145 2.75 -1.39 -18.56
C VAL A 145 1.42 -0.84 -19.06
N LEU A 146 0.58 -0.33 -18.16
CA LEU A 146 -0.73 0.21 -18.52
C LEU A 146 -0.60 1.47 -19.40
N ALA A 147 0.33 2.36 -19.07
CA ALA A 147 0.63 3.53 -19.90
C ALA A 147 1.02 3.13 -21.31
N LYS A 148 1.89 2.12 -21.49
CA LYS A 148 2.32 1.60 -22.81
C LYS A 148 1.17 0.99 -23.59
N TRP A 149 0.37 0.10 -22.98
CA TRP A 149 -0.66 -0.67 -23.67
C TRP A 149 -1.96 0.10 -23.92
N PHE A 150 -2.26 1.10 -23.11
CA PHE A 150 -3.47 1.92 -23.19
C PHE A 150 -3.20 3.35 -23.71
N LYS A 151 -2.00 3.63 -24.27
CA LYS A 151 -1.68 4.93 -24.86
C LYS A 151 -2.71 5.30 -25.94
N GLY A 152 -3.40 6.43 -25.76
CA GLY A 152 -4.46 6.90 -26.66
C GLY A 152 -5.77 6.06 -26.60
N LYS A 153 -5.95 5.24 -25.60
CA LYS A 153 -7.14 4.41 -25.34
C LYS A 153 -7.68 4.69 -23.94
N GLU A 154 -8.39 3.72 -23.32
CA GLU A 154 -9.06 3.85 -22.02
C GLU A 154 -8.10 3.78 -20.82
N MET A 155 -7.03 4.59 -20.78
CA MET A 155 -5.96 4.50 -19.79
C MET A 155 -6.45 4.76 -18.35
N ALA A 156 -7.28 5.77 -18.15
CA ALA A 156 -7.82 6.09 -16.82
C ALA A 156 -8.70 4.96 -16.29
N LEU A 157 -9.51 4.32 -17.15
CA LEU A 157 -10.29 3.15 -16.79
C LEU A 157 -9.39 1.97 -16.41
N ALA A 158 -8.32 1.73 -17.19
CA ALA A 158 -7.40 0.63 -16.94
C ALA A 158 -6.68 0.78 -15.60
N MET A 159 -6.15 1.97 -15.30
CA MET A 159 -5.51 2.27 -14.01
C MET A 159 -6.50 2.17 -12.84
N GLY A 160 -7.72 2.66 -13.02
CA GLY A 160 -8.76 2.55 -11.99
C GLY A 160 -9.18 1.11 -11.71
N LEU A 161 -9.30 0.27 -12.75
CA LEU A 161 -9.61 -1.16 -12.59
C LEU A 161 -8.47 -1.92 -11.93
N GLU A 162 -7.22 -1.63 -12.29
CA GLU A 162 -6.05 -2.25 -11.65
C GLU A 162 -6.05 -1.98 -10.15
N MET A 163 -6.16 -0.71 -9.75
CA MET A 163 -6.21 -0.33 -8.33
C MET A 163 -7.41 -0.96 -7.60
N ALA A 164 -8.55 -1.07 -8.25
CA ALA A 164 -9.72 -1.73 -7.69
C ALA A 164 -9.48 -3.22 -7.44
N ILE A 165 -8.90 -3.92 -8.42
CA ILE A 165 -8.55 -5.36 -8.31
C ILE A 165 -7.50 -5.56 -7.22
N ALA A 166 -6.47 -4.73 -7.12
CA ALA A 166 -5.48 -4.80 -6.07
C ALA A 166 -6.12 -4.69 -4.66
N ARG A 167 -7.03 -3.73 -4.47
CA ARG A 167 -7.74 -3.57 -3.19
C ARG A 167 -8.68 -4.72 -2.86
N LEU A 168 -9.26 -5.39 -3.86
CA LEU A 168 -10.01 -6.63 -3.64
C LEU A 168 -9.11 -7.74 -3.06
N GLY A 169 -7.79 -7.71 -3.29
CA GLY A 169 -6.84 -8.62 -2.63
C GLY A 169 -6.85 -8.46 -1.11
N VAL A 170 -6.82 -7.23 -0.61
CA VAL A 170 -6.94 -6.95 0.84
C VAL A 170 -8.28 -7.45 1.40
N PHE A 171 -9.39 -7.17 0.69
CA PHE A 171 -10.69 -7.70 1.09
C PHE A 171 -10.69 -9.22 1.14
N ALA A 172 -10.21 -9.87 0.09
CA ALA A 172 -10.21 -11.32 -0.04
C ALA A 172 -9.42 -12.00 1.09
N VAL A 173 -8.24 -11.48 1.45
CA VAL A 173 -7.42 -12.09 2.51
C VAL A 173 -8.04 -11.95 3.89
N MET A 174 -8.77 -10.87 4.18
CA MET A 174 -9.51 -10.71 5.44
C MET A 174 -10.58 -11.80 5.63
N TRP A 175 -11.14 -12.32 4.53
CA TRP A 175 -12.11 -13.44 4.57
C TRP A 175 -11.43 -14.80 4.52
N ILE A 176 -10.47 -14.98 3.62
CA ILE A 176 -9.90 -16.28 3.27
C ILE A 176 -8.90 -16.75 4.33
N ALA A 177 -8.05 -15.86 4.87
CA ALA A 177 -6.99 -16.27 5.80
C ALA A 177 -7.53 -16.90 7.09
N PRO A 178 -8.55 -16.34 7.78
CA PRO A 178 -9.12 -16.99 8.96
C PRO A 178 -9.80 -18.33 8.65
N ILE A 179 -10.45 -18.46 7.46
CA ILE A 179 -11.11 -19.71 7.03
C ILE A 179 -10.06 -20.79 6.82
N ILE A 180 -8.99 -20.51 6.08
CA ILE A 180 -7.90 -21.46 5.84
C ILE A 180 -7.22 -21.82 7.18
N SER A 181 -6.90 -20.83 8.00
CA SER A 181 -6.27 -21.07 9.31
C SER A 181 -7.12 -22.03 10.15
N LYS A 182 -8.42 -21.79 10.25
CA LYS A 182 -9.36 -22.65 10.99
C LYS A 182 -9.44 -24.07 10.41
N ALA A 183 -9.46 -24.21 9.09
CA ALA A 183 -9.49 -25.51 8.39
C ALA A 183 -8.22 -26.34 8.66
N PHE A 184 -7.09 -25.69 8.93
CA PHE A 184 -5.80 -26.31 9.23
C PHE A 184 -5.44 -26.20 10.72
N GLY A 185 -6.41 -26.33 11.61
CA GLY A 185 -6.19 -26.42 13.06
C GLY A 185 -5.64 -25.14 13.73
N GLY A 186 -5.90 -23.96 13.18
CA GLY A 186 -5.40 -22.68 13.70
C GLY A 186 -3.99 -22.33 13.19
N SER A 187 -3.53 -22.97 12.11
CA SER A 187 -2.22 -22.73 11.52
C SER A 187 -2.11 -21.33 10.92
N VAL A 188 -1.05 -20.60 11.26
CA VAL A 188 -0.64 -19.36 10.60
C VAL A 188 0.06 -19.65 9.26
N LEU A 189 0.72 -20.80 9.18
CA LEU A 189 1.52 -21.20 8.02
C LEU A 189 0.65 -21.54 6.80
N ALA A 190 -0.53 -22.12 6.99
CA ALA A 190 -1.41 -22.54 5.90
C ALA A 190 -1.94 -21.36 5.05
N PRO A 191 -2.52 -20.28 5.61
CA PRO A 191 -2.89 -19.09 4.84
C PRO A 191 -1.70 -18.40 4.17
N LEU A 192 -0.56 -18.37 4.85
CA LEU A 192 0.68 -17.81 4.31
C LEU A 192 1.17 -18.59 3.09
N GLY A 193 1.17 -19.93 3.16
CA GLY A 193 1.52 -20.80 2.05
C GLY A 193 0.55 -20.68 0.87
N PHE A 194 -0.75 -20.57 1.14
CA PHE A 194 -1.76 -20.33 0.13
C PHE A 194 -1.50 -19.02 -0.63
N CYS A 195 -1.30 -17.91 0.06
CA CYS A 195 -0.99 -16.61 -0.57
C CYS A 195 0.36 -16.66 -1.30
N GLY A 196 1.36 -17.37 -0.75
CA GLY A 196 2.65 -17.59 -1.43
C GLY A 196 2.51 -18.36 -2.74
N ALA A 197 1.64 -19.39 -2.78
CA ALA A 197 1.35 -20.12 -4.01
C ALA A 197 0.66 -19.24 -5.07
N LEU A 198 -0.22 -18.33 -4.66
CA LEU A 198 -0.84 -17.35 -5.56
C LEU A 198 0.19 -16.37 -6.15
N LEU A 199 1.23 -16.00 -5.40
CA LEU A 199 2.33 -15.18 -5.93
C LEU A 199 3.11 -15.92 -7.03
N CYS A 200 3.25 -17.25 -6.94
CA CYS A 200 3.84 -18.03 -8.04
C CYS A 200 2.99 -17.94 -9.32
N ILE A 201 1.66 -17.89 -9.19
CA ILE A 201 0.76 -17.62 -10.33
C ILE A 201 1.00 -16.20 -10.85
N GLY A 202 1.18 -15.21 -9.97
CA GLY A 202 1.54 -13.85 -10.35
C GLY A 202 2.84 -13.77 -11.16
N LEU A 203 3.86 -14.52 -10.75
CA LEU A 203 5.10 -14.63 -11.53
C LEU A 203 4.85 -15.22 -12.92
N LEU A 204 4.03 -16.26 -13.03
CA LEU A 204 3.64 -16.84 -14.33
C LEU A 204 2.89 -15.83 -15.19
N ASN A 205 2.02 -15.00 -14.60
CA ASN A 205 1.32 -13.93 -15.30
C ASN A 205 2.30 -12.96 -15.97
N PHE A 206 3.41 -12.59 -15.29
CA PHE A 206 4.41 -11.72 -15.88
C PHE A 206 5.24 -12.39 -16.97
N VAL A 207 5.48 -13.67 -16.87
CA VAL A 207 6.10 -14.44 -17.97
C VAL A 207 5.20 -14.43 -19.21
N ILE A 208 3.90 -14.68 -19.03
CA ILE A 208 2.89 -14.63 -20.11
C ILE A 208 2.80 -13.22 -20.70
N PHE A 209 2.72 -12.21 -19.83
CA PHE A 209 2.75 -10.80 -20.25
C PHE A 209 3.99 -10.49 -21.08
N GLY A 210 5.17 -10.95 -20.68
CA GLY A 210 6.42 -10.74 -21.41
C GLY A 210 6.40 -11.32 -22.83
N ILE A 211 5.69 -12.45 -23.04
CA ILE A 211 5.49 -13.03 -24.38
C ILE A 211 4.55 -12.15 -25.21
N MET A 212 3.45 -11.67 -24.62
CA MET A 212 2.50 -10.79 -25.29
C MET A 212 3.13 -9.46 -25.65
N ASP A 213 3.90 -8.86 -24.75
CA ASP A 213 4.56 -7.58 -24.96
C ASP A 213 5.65 -7.65 -26.05
N ARG A 214 6.41 -8.76 -26.13
CA ARG A 214 7.33 -8.99 -27.24
C ARG A 214 6.63 -9.06 -28.61
N LYS A 215 5.44 -9.68 -28.68
CA LYS A 215 4.65 -9.70 -29.92
C LYS A 215 4.15 -8.31 -30.28
N PHE A 216 3.77 -7.53 -29.29
CA PHE A 216 3.33 -6.14 -29.48
C PHE A 216 4.46 -5.28 -30.06
N ASP A 217 5.66 -5.33 -29.48
CA ASP A 217 6.81 -4.57 -29.97
C ASP A 217 7.20 -4.95 -31.41
N ARG A 218 7.12 -6.24 -31.78
CA ARG A 218 7.34 -6.69 -33.17
C ARG A 218 6.32 -6.08 -34.13
N GLN A 219 5.05 -6.04 -33.77
CA GLN A 219 4.00 -5.44 -34.61
C GLN A 219 4.19 -3.93 -34.76
N LEU A 220 4.66 -3.22 -33.73
CA LEU A 220 4.99 -1.80 -33.83
C LEU A 220 6.19 -1.58 -34.79
N ALA A 221 7.22 -2.39 -34.68
CA ALA A 221 8.40 -2.31 -35.54
C ALA A 221 8.05 -2.61 -37.01
N GLU A 222 7.18 -3.62 -37.27
CA GLU A 222 6.68 -3.94 -38.61
C GLU A 222 5.80 -2.83 -39.20
N ALA A 223 5.09 -2.08 -38.35
CA ALA A 223 4.28 -0.94 -38.78
C ALA A 223 5.11 0.35 -38.97
N GLY A 224 6.44 0.31 -38.83
CA GLY A 224 7.32 1.47 -38.95
C GLY A 224 7.10 2.52 -37.84
N ILE A 225 6.33 2.18 -36.80
CA ILE A 225 6.18 2.98 -35.61
C ILE A 225 7.35 2.59 -34.73
N SER A 226 8.41 3.40 -34.68
CA SER A 226 9.44 3.24 -33.66
C SER A 226 8.68 3.22 -32.34
N GLY A 227 8.76 2.10 -31.64
CA GLY A 227 8.20 1.97 -30.30
C GLY A 227 8.88 3.01 -29.43
N GLY A 228 8.28 4.18 -29.40
CA GLY A 228 8.82 5.30 -28.67
C GLY A 228 8.88 4.93 -27.21
N GLU A 229 10.07 4.74 -26.69
CA GLU A 229 10.42 5.01 -25.32
C GLU A 229 10.29 6.53 -25.08
N ASP A 230 9.16 7.12 -25.49
CA ASP A 230 8.77 8.49 -25.17
C ASP A 230 8.14 8.54 -23.77
N GLY A 231 8.86 7.97 -22.81
CA GLY A 231 8.70 8.20 -21.39
C GLY A 231 9.87 9.03 -20.85
N SER A 232 10.64 9.66 -21.73
CA SER A 232 11.83 10.45 -21.36
C SER A 232 11.51 11.68 -20.49
N ASP A 233 10.26 12.11 -20.43
CA ASP A 233 9.85 13.26 -19.63
C ASP A 233 9.46 12.89 -18.18
N GLU A 234 9.38 11.60 -17.83
CA GLU A 234 9.07 11.11 -16.47
C GLU A 234 10.24 10.36 -15.81
N GLU A 235 11.44 10.35 -16.40
CA GLU A 235 12.61 9.69 -15.84
C GLU A 235 13.11 10.41 -14.57
N PHE A 236 13.48 9.62 -13.57
CA PHE A 236 14.10 10.14 -12.35
C PHE A 236 15.50 10.66 -12.64
N HIS A 237 15.70 11.97 -12.52
CA HIS A 237 17.02 12.61 -12.62
C HIS A 237 17.50 13.11 -11.27
N LEU A 238 18.67 12.66 -10.84
CA LEU A 238 19.31 13.13 -9.60
C LEU A 238 19.54 14.64 -9.58
N SER A 239 19.70 15.27 -10.76
CA SER A 239 19.83 16.74 -10.92
C SER A 239 18.59 17.49 -10.43
N ASP A 240 17.40 16.89 -10.53
CA ASP A 240 16.12 17.54 -10.23
C ASP A 240 15.84 17.61 -8.74
N LEU A 241 16.52 16.76 -7.95
CA LEU A 241 16.38 16.71 -6.50
C LEU A 241 16.60 18.10 -5.84
N GLY A 242 17.60 18.85 -6.34
CA GLY A 242 17.90 20.17 -5.80
C GLY A 242 16.77 21.19 -5.95
N ALA A 243 16.02 21.13 -7.06
CA ALA A 243 14.88 22.01 -7.31
C ALA A 243 13.67 21.57 -6.48
N ILE A 244 13.41 20.26 -6.41
CA ILE A 244 12.28 19.67 -5.66
C ILE A 244 12.42 19.94 -4.16
N PHE A 245 13.61 19.70 -3.57
CA PHE A 245 13.87 19.93 -2.14
C PHE A 245 13.77 21.39 -1.71
N LYS A 246 13.95 22.34 -2.61
CA LYS A 246 13.75 23.77 -2.33
C LYS A 246 12.28 24.18 -2.35
N SER A 247 11.39 23.36 -2.90
CA SER A 247 9.97 23.67 -3.00
C SER A 247 9.28 23.47 -1.65
N LYS A 248 8.79 24.55 -1.04
CA LYS A 248 7.96 24.48 0.18
C LYS A 248 6.69 23.65 -0.04
N MET A 249 6.06 23.80 -1.20
CA MET A 249 4.83 23.09 -1.52
C MET A 249 5.04 21.60 -1.67
N PHE A 250 6.18 21.18 -2.24
CA PHE A 250 6.56 19.77 -2.28
C PHE A 250 6.56 19.16 -0.88
N TRP A 251 7.23 19.79 0.09
CA TRP A 251 7.29 19.27 1.46
C TRP A 251 5.93 19.23 2.14
N ILE A 252 5.06 20.23 1.89
CA ILE A 252 3.69 20.22 2.45
C ILE A 252 2.93 19.01 1.96
N VAL A 253 2.97 18.73 0.65
CA VAL A 253 2.26 17.58 0.05
C VAL A 253 2.89 16.25 0.48
N ALA A 254 4.22 16.13 0.50
CA ALA A 254 4.92 14.94 0.93
C ALA A 254 4.63 14.61 2.41
N LEU A 255 4.65 15.61 3.29
CA LEU A 255 4.30 15.44 4.71
C LEU A 255 2.82 15.10 4.91
N LEU A 256 1.92 15.71 4.15
CA LEU A 256 0.50 15.30 4.16
C LEU A 256 0.35 13.84 3.77
N CYS A 257 1.05 13.40 2.72
CA CYS A 257 1.06 12.01 2.30
C CYS A 257 1.50 11.08 3.46
N VAL A 258 2.64 11.38 4.11
CA VAL A 258 3.12 10.62 5.27
C VAL A 258 2.07 10.55 6.37
N LEU A 259 1.49 11.68 6.76
CA LEU A 259 0.57 11.77 7.90
C LEU A 259 -0.70 10.95 7.64
N TYR A 260 -1.30 11.07 6.46
CA TYR A 260 -2.52 10.32 6.13
C TYR A 260 -2.25 8.82 5.99
N TYR A 261 -1.21 8.45 5.24
CA TYR A 261 -0.89 7.05 5.01
C TYR A 261 -0.42 6.36 6.29
N SER A 262 0.33 7.05 7.15
CA SER A 262 0.76 6.53 8.45
C SER A 262 -0.36 6.37 9.47
N ALA A 263 -1.46 7.12 9.34
CA ALA A 263 -2.63 6.93 10.19
C ALA A 263 -3.51 5.74 9.76
N ILE A 264 -3.46 5.35 8.49
CA ILE A 264 -4.36 4.35 7.92
C ILE A 264 -3.69 2.97 7.76
N PHE A 265 -2.56 2.87 7.05
CA PHE A 265 -1.96 1.55 6.77
C PHE A 265 -1.43 0.84 8.02
N PRO A 266 -0.72 1.49 8.96
CA PRO A 266 -0.39 0.86 10.22
C PRO A 266 -1.63 0.48 11.04
N PHE A 267 -2.68 1.31 11.06
CA PHE A 267 -3.94 0.93 11.69
C PHE A 267 -4.53 -0.34 11.07
N GLN A 268 -4.54 -0.46 9.74
CA GLN A 268 -5.02 -1.65 9.02
C GLN A 268 -4.34 -2.94 9.51
N ARG A 269 -3.03 -2.90 9.81
CA ARG A 269 -2.29 -4.05 10.34
C ARG A 269 -2.80 -4.56 11.68
N TYR A 270 -3.31 -3.65 12.51
CA TYR A 270 -3.79 -3.94 13.86
C TYR A 270 -5.31 -3.96 13.99
N ALA A 271 -6.04 -3.50 12.97
CA ALA A 271 -7.48 -3.24 13.04
C ALA A 271 -8.30 -4.49 13.40
N THR A 272 -7.96 -5.64 12.83
CA THR A 272 -8.66 -6.90 13.15
C THR A 272 -8.49 -7.24 14.63
N ASN A 273 -7.27 -7.25 15.15
CA ASN A 273 -7.01 -7.53 16.55
C ASN A 273 -7.59 -6.46 17.48
N PHE A 274 -7.56 -5.19 17.08
CA PHE A 274 -8.23 -4.12 17.80
C PHE A 274 -9.74 -4.38 17.97
N LEU A 275 -10.41 -4.76 16.89
CA LEU A 275 -11.85 -5.07 16.91
C LEU A 275 -12.15 -6.34 17.69
N GLU A 276 -11.33 -7.39 17.53
CA GLU A 276 -11.42 -8.64 18.26
C GLU A 276 -11.39 -8.39 19.79
N VAL A 277 -10.37 -7.69 20.26
CA VAL A 277 -10.17 -7.40 21.68
C VAL A 277 -11.24 -6.43 22.22
N THR A 278 -11.58 -5.38 21.46
CA THR A 278 -12.51 -4.34 21.94
C THR A 278 -13.96 -4.79 21.93
N LEU A 279 -14.37 -5.56 20.92
CA LEU A 279 -15.75 -6.08 20.82
C LEU A 279 -15.92 -7.47 21.43
N GLN A 280 -14.83 -8.11 21.85
CA GLN A 280 -14.81 -9.50 22.36
C GLN A 280 -15.47 -10.49 21.40
N ILE A 281 -15.10 -10.40 20.12
CA ILE A 281 -15.60 -11.25 19.03
C ILE A 281 -14.48 -12.11 18.46
N GLU A 282 -14.83 -13.16 17.69
CA GLU A 282 -13.82 -13.99 17.01
C GLU A 282 -13.02 -13.18 15.98
N ALA A 283 -11.72 -13.49 15.84
CA ALA A 283 -10.83 -12.83 14.86
C ALA A 283 -11.39 -12.85 13.42
N ALA A 284 -12.04 -13.95 13.03
CA ALA A 284 -12.68 -14.09 11.72
C ALA A 284 -13.86 -13.10 11.53
N GLU A 285 -14.60 -12.81 12.58
CA GLU A 285 -15.69 -11.83 12.55
C GLU A 285 -15.14 -10.40 12.51
N ALA A 286 -14.12 -10.12 13.31
CA ALA A 286 -13.41 -8.84 13.31
C ALA A 286 -12.81 -8.53 11.93
N ALA A 287 -12.18 -9.52 11.29
CA ALA A 287 -11.63 -9.38 9.95
C ALA A 287 -12.71 -9.08 8.90
N ARG A 288 -13.87 -9.75 8.99
CA ARG A 288 -15.02 -9.47 8.10
C ARG A 288 -15.56 -8.06 8.28
N LEU A 289 -15.69 -7.59 9.52
CA LEU A 289 -16.11 -6.21 9.79
C LEU A 289 -15.14 -5.21 9.18
N PHE A 290 -13.84 -5.42 9.38
CA PHE A 290 -12.82 -4.52 8.84
C PHE A 290 -12.73 -4.57 7.31
N SER A 291 -13.08 -5.68 6.67
CA SER A 291 -13.04 -5.81 5.20
C SER A 291 -13.92 -4.80 4.46
N CYS A 292 -14.90 -4.20 5.12
CA CYS A 292 -15.71 -3.12 4.56
C CYS A 292 -14.88 -1.87 4.23
N PHE A 293 -13.75 -1.65 4.93
CA PHE A 293 -12.87 -0.50 4.70
C PHE A 293 -12.25 -0.49 3.28
N PRO A 294 -11.52 -1.53 2.82
CA PRO A 294 -10.90 -1.51 1.49
C PRO A 294 -11.92 -1.49 0.35
N ILE A 295 -13.08 -2.14 0.50
CA ILE A 295 -14.15 -2.10 -0.51
C ILE A 295 -14.71 -0.69 -0.64
N LEU A 296 -15.00 -0.04 0.47
CA LEU A 296 -15.54 1.32 0.44
C LEU A 296 -14.55 2.29 -0.21
N ALA A 297 -13.27 2.20 0.16
CA ALA A 297 -12.22 3.00 -0.45
C ALA A 297 -12.14 2.77 -1.97
N MET A 298 -12.24 1.51 -2.41
CA MET A 298 -12.26 1.16 -3.84
C MET A 298 -13.43 1.83 -4.58
N VAL A 299 -14.63 1.76 -4.01
CA VAL A 299 -15.84 2.30 -4.65
C VAL A 299 -15.87 3.81 -4.62
N LEU A 300 -15.56 4.45 -3.49
CA LEU A 300 -15.73 5.89 -3.32
C LEU A 300 -14.65 6.73 -4.01
N THR A 301 -13.41 6.23 -4.10
CA THR A 301 -12.31 7.04 -4.67
C THR A 301 -12.59 7.53 -6.10
N PRO A 302 -13.13 6.73 -7.04
CA PRO A 302 -13.49 7.22 -8.37
C PRO A 302 -14.58 8.31 -8.35
N PHE A 303 -15.61 8.15 -7.51
CA PHE A 303 -16.67 9.16 -7.40
C PHE A 303 -16.14 10.48 -6.85
N LEU A 304 -15.26 10.43 -5.88
CA LEU A 304 -14.61 11.61 -5.32
C LEU A 304 -13.65 12.26 -6.32
N GLY A 305 -12.99 11.47 -7.15
CA GLY A 305 -12.20 11.96 -8.28
C GLY A 305 -13.06 12.74 -9.28
N ILE A 306 -14.21 12.19 -9.69
CA ILE A 306 -15.18 12.88 -10.56
C ILE A 306 -15.70 14.17 -9.91
N PHE A 307 -15.96 14.14 -8.60
CA PHE A 307 -16.36 15.33 -7.87
C PHE A 307 -15.28 16.42 -7.92
N LEU A 308 -14.03 16.05 -7.68
CA LEU A 308 -12.90 16.95 -7.71
C LEU A 308 -12.69 17.55 -9.13
N ASP A 309 -12.83 16.73 -10.17
CA ASP A 309 -12.69 17.15 -11.55
C ASP A 309 -13.74 18.22 -11.93
N ARG A 310 -14.96 18.10 -11.42
CA ARG A 310 -16.08 18.99 -11.76
C ARG A 310 -16.26 20.17 -10.83
N VAL A 311 -15.97 20.00 -9.54
CA VAL A 311 -16.26 20.99 -8.50
C VAL A 311 -14.98 21.61 -7.92
N GLY A 312 -13.88 20.88 -7.97
CA GLY A 312 -12.63 21.27 -7.33
C GLY A 312 -12.65 21.04 -5.83
N LYS A 313 -12.12 21.98 -5.05
CA LYS A 313 -12.04 21.95 -3.58
C LYS A 313 -11.05 20.93 -3.01
N GLY A 314 -9.94 20.65 -3.73
CA GLY A 314 -8.97 19.64 -3.35
C GLY A 314 -8.36 19.82 -1.94
N ALA A 315 -7.86 21.02 -1.63
CA ALA A 315 -7.33 21.31 -0.30
C ALA A 315 -8.42 21.23 0.80
N SER A 316 -9.64 21.64 0.48
CA SER A 316 -10.79 21.51 1.39
C SER A 316 -11.17 20.04 1.63
N MET A 317 -11.11 19.19 0.61
CA MET A 317 -11.36 17.74 0.75
C MET A 317 -10.33 17.08 1.67
N LEU A 318 -9.06 17.46 1.58
CA LEU A 318 -8.03 17.00 2.51
C LEU A 318 -8.36 17.41 3.95
N MET A 319 -8.76 18.67 4.18
CA MET A 319 -9.17 19.12 5.52
C MET A 319 -10.34 18.30 6.08
N VAL A 320 -11.36 18.04 5.27
CA VAL A 320 -12.53 17.22 5.68
C VAL A 320 -12.10 15.79 6.00
N GLY A 321 -11.24 15.20 5.15
CA GLY A 321 -10.65 13.88 5.40
C GLY A 321 -9.93 13.82 6.74
N ALA A 322 -9.11 14.83 7.06
CA ALA A 322 -8.40 14.91 8.34
C ALA A 322 -9.36 14.98 9.54
N VAL A 323 -10.38 15.83 9.48
CA VAL A 323 -11.39 15.97 10.57
C VAL A 323 -12.12 14.64 10.80
N ILE A 324 -12.54 13.95 9.73
CA ILE A 324 -13.20 12.64 9.83
C ILE A 324 -12.23 11.62 10.45
N MET A 325 -10.97 11.59 10.03
CA MET A 325 -9.95 10.70 10.56
C MET A 325 -9.72 10.91 12.06
N ILE A 326 -9.61 12.16 12.51
CA ILE A 326 -9.50 12.53 13.93
C ILE A 326 -10.71 11.99 14.69
N ALA A 327 -11.93 12.28 14.22
CA ALA A 327 -13.15 11.86 14.87
C ALA A 327 -13.27 10.33 14.96
N CYS A 328 -12.90 9.59 13.89
CA CYS A 328 -12.91 8.14 13.89
C CYS A 328 -11.91 7.55 14.90
N HIS A 329 -10.65 7.99 14.89
CA HIS A 329 -9.65 7.45 15.80
C HIS A 329 -9.92 7.80 17.27
N LEU A 330 -10.42 9.00 17.56
CA LEU A 330 -10.87 9.34 18.90
C LEU A 330 -12.12 8.52 19.33
N SER A 331 -13.02 8.24 18.40
CA SER A 331 -14.18 7.38 18.67
C SER A 331 -13.73 5.92 18.91
N PHE A 332 -12.74 5.41 18.18
CA PHE A 332 -12.13 4.12 18.46
C PHE A 332 -11.43 4.10 19.83
N ALA A 333 -10.79 5.20 20.23
CA ALA A 333 -10.10 5.32 21.52
C ALA A 333 -11.05 5.34 22.72
N PHE A 334 -12.12 6.15 22.64
CA PHE A 334 -12.93 6.51 23.80
C PHE A 334 -14.38 6.02 23.74
N LEU A 335 -14.99 6.00 22.56
CA LEU A 335 -16.42 5.67 22.45
C LEU A 335 -16.65 4.17 22.21
N LEU A 336 -15.89 3.53 21.35
CA LEU A 336 -16.10 2.13 21.03
C LEU A 336 -15.88 1.18 22.25
N PRO A 337 -14.91 1.41 23.13
CA PRO A 337 -14.79 0.60 24.36
C PRO A 337 -15.96 0.75 25.32
N VAL A 338 -16.63 1.93 25.33
CA VAL A 338 -17.82 2.19 26.16
C VAL A 338 -19.08 1.64 25.52
N PHE A 339 -19.16 1.69 24.19
CA PHE A 339 -20.29 1.20 23.39
C PHE A 339 -19.82 0.10 22.42
N PRO A 340 -19.48 -1.11 22.88
CA PRO A 340 -18.86 -2.15 22.08
C PRO A 340 -19.86 -2.88 21.16
N TYR A 341 -20.60 -2.09 20.35
CA TYR A 341 -21.56 -2.62 19.40
C TYR A 341 -20.95 -2.77 18.00
N LYS A 342 -21.18 -3.93 17.38
CA LYS A 342 -20.69 -4.23 16.02
C LYS A 342 -21.14 -3.20 14.97
N TRP A 343 -22.39 -2.75 15.04
CA TRP A 343 -22.93 -1.72 14.14
C TRP A 343 -22.21 -0.38 14.30
N PHE A 344 -21.81 -0.03 15.53
CA PHE A 344 -21.09 1.21 15.79
C PHE A 344 -19.64 1.11 15.27
N ALA A 345 -18.97 -0.02 15.48
CA ALA A 345 -17.66 -0.29 14.88
C ALA A 345 -17.73 -0.22 13.34
N LEU A 346 -18.76 -0.84 12.73
CA LEU A 346 -18.98 -0.78 11.29
C LEU A 346 -19.16 0.66 10.78
N LEU A 347 -19.96 1.46 11.49
CA LEU A 347 -20.16 2.88 11.18
C LEU A 347 -18.81 3.63 11.17
N LEU A 348 -17.98 3.41 12.19
CA LEU A 348 -16.67 4.06 12.29
C LEU A 348 -15.70 3.59 11.18
N ILE A 349 -15.71 2.30 10.86
CA ILE A 349 -14.89 1.72 9.78
C ILE A 349 -15.30 2.31 8.42
N VAL A 350 -16.60 2.38 8.15
CA VAL A 350 -17.14 2.98 6.92
C VAL A 350 -16.78 4.46 6.85
N THR A 351 -16.95 5.20 7.95
CA THR A 351 -16.60 6.61 8.01
C THR A 351 -15.12 6.86 7.83
N LEU A 352 -14.25 5.99 8.38
CA LEU A 352 -12.81 6.04 8.15
C LEU A 352 -12.47 5.73 6.68
N GLY A 353 -13.20 4.82 6.04
CA GLY A 353 -13.07 4.52 4.60
C GLY A 353 -13.41 5.72 3.73
N VAL A 354 -14.43 6.50 4.08
CA VAL A 354 -14.75 7.79 3.43
C VAL A 354 -13.57 8.75 3.58
N SER A 355 -13.06 8.93 4.80
CA SER A 355 -11.89 9.78 5.07
C SER A 355 -10.71 9.39 4.18
N PHE A 356 -10.37 8.10 4.14
CA PHE A 356 -9.25 7.62 3.33
C PHE A 356 -9.47 7.82 1.83
N SER A 357 -10.69 7.67 1.33
CA SER A 357 -10.99 7.87 -0.09
C SER A 357 -10.81 9.32 -0.55
N LEU A 358 -11.05 10.30 0.33
CA LEU A 358 -10.84 11.73 0.05
C LEU A 358 -9.35 12.05 -0.21
N VAL A 359 -8.45 11.34 0.46
CA VAL A 359 -7.01 11.63 0.42
C VAL A 359 -6.40 11.35 -0.97
N PRO A 360 -6.42 10.12 -1.51
CA PRO A 360 -5.82 9.87 -2.82
C PRO A 360 -6.52 10.63 -3.93
N ALA A 361 -7.85 10.86 -3.83
CA ALA A 361 -8.60 11.63 -4.81
C ALA A 361 -8.16 13.10 -4.88
N ALA A 362 -7.72 13.71 -3.77
CA ALA A 362 -7.33 15.10 -3.72
C ALA A 362 -5.80 15.32 -3.75
N LEU A 363 -5.03 14.44 -3.09
CA LEU A 363 -3.59 14.64 -2.91
C LEU A 363 -2.80 14.40 -4.20
N TRP A 364 -3.04 13.28 -4.88
CA TRP A 364 -2.28 12.93 -6.08
C TRP A 364 -2.51 13.90 -7.24
N PRO A 365 -3.75 14.34 -7.56
CA PRO A 365 -3.98 15.36 -8.57
C PRO A 365 -3.47 16.76 -8.21
N SER A 366 -3.11 17.00 -6.95
CA SER A 366 -2.54 18.30 -6.55
C SER A 366 -1.05 18.42 -6.92
N VAL A 367 -0.32 17.29 -7.05
CA VAL A 367 1.12 17.29 -7.34
C VAL A 367 1.46 17.98 -8.66
N PRO A 368 0.82 17.65 -9.82
CA PRO A 368 1.13 18.30 -11.08
C PRO A 368 0.69 19.78 -11.15
N LYS A 369 -0.16 20.24 -10.24
CA LYS A 369 -0.49 21.67 -10.12
C LYS A 369 0.60 22.48 -9.41
N ILE A 370 1.47 21.84 -8.67
CA ILE A 370 2.46 22.45 -7.77
C ILE A 370 3.88 22.32 -8.33
N ILE A 371 4.14 21.22 -9.04
CA ILE A 371 5.45 20.82 -9.55
C ILE A 371 5.47 20.95 -11.06
N ASP A 372 6.59 21.40 -11.61
CA ASP A 372 6.81 21.48 -13.07
C ASP A 372 6.74 20.08 -13.70
N GLU A 373 6.07 19.95 -14.85
CA GLU A 373 5.93 18.68 -15.57
C GLU A 373 7.26 17.99 -15.85
N LYS A 374 8.33 18.76 -16.10
CA LYS A 374 9.67 18.22 -16.39
C LYS A 374 10.28 17.40 -15.25
N ILE A 375 9.90 17.67 -14.01
CA ILE A 375 10.45 17.01 -12.81
C ILE A 375 9.37 16.25 -12.03
N LEU A 376 8.21 16.05 -12.64
CA LEU A 376 7.04 15.47 -12.00
C LEU A 376 7.27 14.00 -11.58
N GLY A 377 7.89 13.21 -12.44
CA GLY A 377 8.24 11.82 -12.14
C GLY A 377 9.16 11.71 -10.94
N SER A 378 10.23 12.52 -10.89
CA SER A 378 11.13 12.59 -9.74
C SER A 378 10.42 13.02 -8.47
N ALA A 379 9.47 13.95 -8.56
CA ALA A 379 8.69 14.40 -7.40
C ALA A 379 7.78 13.29 -6.84
N TYR A 380 7.11 12.52 -7.70
CA TYR A 380 6.31 11.38 -7.27
C TYR A 380 7.17 10.30 -6.57
N CYS A 381 8.32 9.95 -7.16
CA CYS A 381 9.25 9.00 -6.53
C CYS A 381 9.68 9.45 -5.13
N LEU A 382 9.99 10.75 -4.97
CA LEU A 382 10.36 11.29 -3.67
C LEU A 382 9.19 11.32 -2.68
N ILE A 383 7.96 11.62 -3.12
CA ILE A 383 6.79 11.57 -2.25
C ILE A 383 6.57 10.13 -1.76
N PHE A 384 6.68 9.13 -2.64
CA PHE A 384 6.59 7.72 -2.27
C PHE A 384 7.72 7.31 -1.32
N TRP A 385 8.95 7.77 -1.56
CA TRP A 385 10.07 7.48 -0.67
C TRP A 385 9.83 8.06 0.73
N VAL A 386 9.39 9.32 0.84
CA VAL A 386 9.05 9.97 2.11
C VAL A 386 7.86 9.27 2.78
N GLN A 387 6.85 8.83 2.02
CA GLN A 387 5.72 8.04 2.51
C GLN A 387 6.20 6.72 3.15
N ASN A 388 7.10 6.00 2.50
CA ASN A 388 7.66 4.74 3.00
C ASN A 388 8.40 4.91 4.34
N ILE A 389 8.99 6.09 4.61
CA ILE A 389 9.57 6.39 5.93
C ILE A 389 8.49 6.27 7.02
N GLY A 390 7.33 6.89 6.82
CA GLY A 390 6.21 6.78 7.76
C GLY A 390 5.72 5.34 7.92
N LEU A 391 5.53 4.63 6.82
CA LEU A 391 5.09 3.24 6.82
C LEU A 391 6.11 2.28 7.44
N CYS A 392 7.40 2.63 7.43
CA CYS A 392 8.46 1.88 8.09
C CYS A 392 8.46 2.09 9.61
N PHE A 393 8.36 3.33 10.08
CA PHE A 393 8.53 3.59 11.51
C PHE A 393 7.25 3.47 12.32
N VAL A 394 6.10 3.84 11.78
CA VAL A 394 4.85 3.91 12.54
C VAL A 394 4.34 2.55 13.01
N PRO A 395 4.33 1.44 12.23
CA PRO A 395 3.89 0.14 12.74
C PRO A 395 4.71 -0.34 13.94
N LYS A 396 6.03 -0.09 13.92
CA LYS A 396 6.93 -0.41 15.04
C LYS A 396 6.59 0.40 16.28
N ILE A 397 6.36 1.71 16.13
CA ILE A 397 5.97 2.59 17.24
C ILE A 397 4.63 2.15 17.84
N ILE A 398 3.65 1.86 17.00
CA ILE A 398 2.31 1.41 17.43
C ILE A 398 2.40 0.07 18.17
N GLY A 399 3.17 -0.88 17.66
CA GLY A 399 3.39 -2.16 18.30
C GLY A 399 4.02 -2.03 19.68
N ALA A 400 5.06 -1.19 19.81
CA ALA A 400 5.73 -0.90 21.07
C ALA A 400 4.79 -0.20 22.07
N LEU A 401 3.99 0.76 21.60
CA LEU A 401 3.00 1.46 22.45
C LEU A 401 1.92 0.50 22.92
N ARG A 402 1.36 -0.35 22.03
CA ARG A 402 0.38 -1.36 22.44
C ARG A 402 0.97 -2.32 23.49
N GLN A 403 2.21 -2.76 23.29
CA GLN A 403 2.90 -3.65 24.24
C GLN A 403 3.11 -2.98 25.60
N SER A 404 3.57 -1.75 25.62
CA SER A 404 3.89 -1.04 26.88
C SER A 404 2.67 -0.57 27.66
N THR A 405 1.57 -0.22 26.95
CA THR A 405 0.33 0.29 27.58
C THR A 405 -0.72 -0.79 27.80
N GLY A 406 -0.50 -1.99 27.28
CA GLY A 406 -1.43 -3.12 27.42
C GLY A 406 -2.75 -2.96 26.65
N GLY A 407 -2.86 -2.00 25.70
CA GLY A 407 -4.10 -1.75 24.99
C GLY A 407 -3.97 -0.83 23.78
N TYR A 408 -5.11 -0.47 23.20
CA TYR A 408 -5.18 0.32 21.97
C TYR A 408 -5.47 1.82 22.20
N LEU A 409 -5.73 2.26 23.44
CA LEU A 409 -6.05 3.66 23.73
C LEU A 409 -4.97 4.61 23.20
N VAL A 410 -3.71 4.38 23.63
CA VAL A 410 -2.57 5.22 23.23
C VAL A 410 -2.29 5.12 21.73
N PRO A 411 -2.23 3.93 21.10
CA PRO A 411 -2.16 3.81 19.64
C PRO A 411 -3.21 4.63 18.89
N MET A 412 -4.48 4.61 19.30
CA MET A 412 -5.53 5.38 18.63
C MET A 412 -5.38 6.89 18.80
N ILE A 413 -4.89 7.36 19.95
CA ILE A 413 -4.55 8.77 20.16
C ILE A 413 -3.41 9.20 19.24
N VAL A 414 -2.40 8.35 19.05
CA VAL A 414 -1.29 8.62 18.12
C VAL A 414 -1.80 8.72 16.68
N PHE A 415 -2.66 7.80 16.23
CA PHE A 415 -3.28 7.91 14.91
C PHE A 415 -4.12 9.18 14.76
N SER A 416 -4.88 9.56 15.79
CA SER A 416 -5.61 10.84 15.81
C SER A 416 -4.67 12.04 15.71
N SER A 417 -3.50 12.01 16.36
CA SER A 417 -2.52 13.11 16.31
C SER A 417 -1.97 13.33 14.89
N PHE A 418 -1.79 12.26 14.10
CA PHE A 418 -1.47 12.40 12.67
C PHE A 418 -2.58 13.15 11.92
N GLY A 419 -3.84 12.87 12.26
CA GLY A 419 -4.99 13.61 11.71
C GLY A 419 -4.95 15.09 12.06
N VAL A 420 -4.63 15.44 13.31
CA VAL A 420 -4.50 16.85 13.75
C VAL A 420 -3.39 17.54 12.98
N LEU A 421 -2.23 16.92 12.86
CA LEU A 421 -1.10 17.47 12.10
C LEU A 421 -1.45 17.61 10.61
N ALA A 422 -2.15 16.62 10.02
CA ALA A 422 -2.62 16.68 8.65
C ALA A 422 -3.64 17.80 8.43
N PHE A 423 -4.55 18.03 9.38
CA PHE A 423 -5.49 19.15 9.32
C PHE A 423 -4.77 20.50 9.34
N LEU A 424 -3.85 20.70 10.28
CA LEU A 424 -3.05 21.94 10.37
C LEU A 424 -2.24 22.18 9.11
N LEU A 425 -1.61 21.12 8.58
CA LEU A 425 -0.81 21.22 7.36
C LEU A 425 -1.69 21.47 6.12
N SER A 426 -2.92 20.95 6.09
CA SER A 426 -3.91 21.24 5.03
C SER A 426 -4.37 22.69 5.06
N LEU A 427 -4.45 23.32 6.26
CA LEU A 427 -4.70 24.76 6.38
C LEU A 427 -3.56 25.57 5.76
N VAL A 428 -2.30 25.16 6.03
CA VAL A 428 -1.12 25.80 5.43
C VAL A 428 -1.11 25.62 3.92
N LEU A 429 -1.44 24.40 3.42
CA LEU A 429 -1.58 24.12 1.99
C LEU A 429 -2.57 25.08 1.33
N LYS A 430 -3.76 25.21 1.93
CA LYS A 430 -4.82 26.08 1.41
C LYS A 430 -4.45 27.57 1.47
N ALA A 431 -3.74 28.00 2.49
CA ALA A 431 -3.24 29.39 2.60
C ALA A 431 -2.19 29.69 1.53
N GLU A 432 -1.25 28.78 1.30
CA GLU A 432 -0.22 28.94 0.25
C GLU A 432 -0.83 28.87 -1.15
N ASP A 433 -1.83 27.99 -1.38
CA ASP A 433 -2.59 27.94 -2.63
C ASP A 433 -3.24 29.27 -2.97
N ARG A 434 -3.92 29.87 -1.99
CA ARG A 434 -4.53 31.21 -2.16
C ARG A 434 -3.49 32.29 -2.43
N ARG A 435 -2.30 32.20 -1.81
CA ARG A 435 -1.25 33.19 -1.98
C ARG A 435 -0.57 33.14 -3.32
N LYS A 436 -0.36 31.92 -3.85
CA LYS A 436 0.42 31.68 -5.06
C LYS A 436 -0.40 31.30 -6.30
N GLY A 437 -1.68 30.97 -6.11
CA GLY A 437 -2.59 30.69 -7.22
C GLY A 437 -2.34 29.36 -7.93
N TYR A 438 -2.03 28.28 -7.20
CA TYR A 438 -1.82 26.95 -7.80
C TYR A 438 -3.11 26.32 -8.32
N GLY A 439 -4.29 26.81 -7.86
CA GLY A 439 -5.59 26.31 -8.30
C GLY A 439 -5.99 24.97 -7.68
N LEU A 440 -5.55 24.67 -6.45
CA LEU A 440 -5.92 23.43 -5.76
C LEU A 440 -7.41 23.37 -5.38
N GLU A 441 -8.04 24.53 -5.25
CA GLU A 441 -9.48 24.65 -5.00
C GLU A 441 -10.31 24.77 -6.30
N GLU A 442 -9.66 24.86 -7.47
CA GLU A 442 -10.33 24.94 -8.76
C GLU A 442 -10.63 23.55 -9.34
N PRO A 443 -11.72 23.41 -10.14
CA PRO A 443 -11.99 22.20 -10.89
C PRO A 443 -10.81 21.84 -11.83
N ASN A 444 -10.54 20.55 -12.01
CA ASN A 444 -9.55 20.11 -12.98
C ASN A 444 -10.03 20.29 -14.43
N ILE A 445 -11.35 20.13 -14.64
CA ILE A 445 -12.00 20.35 -15.94
C ILE A 445 -12.62 21.75 -15.90
N LYS A 446 -12.00 22.68 -16.62
CA LYS A 446 -12.60 24.01 -16.86
C LYS A 446 -13.78 23.85 -17.85
N LYS A 447 -14.95 24.37 -17.48
CA LYS A 447 -16.12 24.44 -18.36
C LYS A 447 -15.90 25.45 -19.49
#